data_84e8f3dd8242f9b92de261f845d289f5
#
_entry.id   84e8f3dd8242f9b92de261f845d289f5
#
_cell.length_a   1.000
_cell.length_b   1.000
_cell.length_c   1.000
_cell.angle_alpha   90.00
_cell.angle_beta   90.00
_cell.angle_gamma   90.00
#
_symmetry.space_group_name_H-M   'P 1'
#
loop_
_entity.id
_entity.type
_entity.pdbx_description
1 polymer ?
#
loop_
_entity_poly.entity_id
_entity_poly.type
_entity_poly.pdbx_seq_one_letter_code
_entity_poly.pdbx_strand_id
1 'polypeptide(L)'
;LKHFPLITAHTGCMNTPENTLLSVETALRSEADIIEVDIRVTRDGVAVLAHDEILRLPDGASLSISQSSFEELEGVDLPDGPGHAGTHRLVRLESILPAVKAAGKMLNLDLKADEAIEAAGELTARYGMAGRVLFTGCGAERARKARGRCPFVRRLLNADAGLFRTAGPAEAARIACDDALSAGCSGINIDYRLAGSGLLKAAARQGLPVYVWTVDDPRKMRHYAELGVRGVTTRNVEALVCLKKEWESAPS
;
A
#
# COMPACT_ATOMS: atom_id res chain seq x y z
N LEU A 1 24.13 -13.75 -1.93
CA LEU A 1 23.66 -12.52 -2.59
C LEU A 1 22.41 -12.02 -1.87
N LYS A 2 22.37 -10.74 -1.46
CA LYS A 2 21.13 -10.12 -0.96
C LYS A 2 20.16 -10.03 -2.13
N HIS A 3 18.95 -10.55 -1.95
CA HIS A 3 17.88 -10.36 -2.93
C HIS A 3 17.51 -8.88 -3.04
N PHE A 4 17.29 -8.40 -4.27
CA PHE A 4 16.76 -7.07 -4.49
C PHE A 4 15.33 -6.99 -3.88
N PRO A 5 14.93 -5.86 -3.28
CA PRO A 5 13.60 -5.72 -2.70
C PRO A 5 12.49 -5.81 -3.75
N LEU A 6 11.30 -6.26 -3.33
CA LEU A 6 10.10 -6.19 -4.14
C LEU A 6 9.78 -4.71 -4.46
N ILE A 7 9.39 -4.47 -5.69
CA ILE A 7 9.00 -3.15 -6.19
C ILE A 7 7.49 -3.00 -6.05
N THR A 8 7.04 -2.06 -5.22
CA THR A 8 5.63 -1.70 -5.10
C THR A 8 5.38 -0.37 -5.80
N ALA A 9 4.56 -0.39 -6.86
CA ALA A 9 4.07 0.82 -7.50
C ALA A 9 3.00 1.45 -6.60
N HIS A 10 3.32 2.59 -5.98
CA HIS A 10 2.36 3.39 -5.22
C HIS A 10 1.31 3.96 -6.15
N THR A 11 0.08 4.11 -5.68
CA THR A 11 -0.93 4.86 -6.43
C THR A 11 -0.40 6.23 -6.85
N GLY A 12 -0.74 6.71 -8.05
CA GLY A 12 -0.14 7.91 -8.61
C GLY A 12 1.28 7.72 -9.19
N CYS A 13 1.75 6.47 -9.36
CA CYS A 13 3.07 6.21 -9.93
C CYS A 13 3.20 6.77 -11.36
N MET A 14 4.43 7.09 -11.74
CA MET A 14 4.75 7.61 -13.08
C MET A 14 3.95 8.86 -13.45
N ASN A 15 3.71 9.73 -12.46
CA ASN A 15 2.98 10.99 -12.62
C ASN A 15 1.55 10.81 -13.15
N THR A 16 0.84 9.79 -12.67
CA THR A 16 -0.59 9.60 -12.91
C THR A 16 -1.42 10.11 -11.72
N PRO A 17 -2.70 10.47 -11.89
CA PRO A 17 -3.58 10.79 -10.76
C PRO A 17 -3.77 9.60 -9.83
N GLU A 18 -3.74 9.84 -8.51
CA GLU A 18 -3.85 8.79 -7.50
C GLU A 18 -5.23 8.11 -7.50
N ASN A 19 -5.27 6.81 -7.22
CA ASN A 19 -6.49 6.01 -7.08
C ASN A 19 -7.39 6.01 -8.33
N THR A 20 -6.79 6.15 -9.53
CA THR A 20 -7.48 6.12 -10.82
C THR A 20 -7.20 4.85 -11.60
N LEU A 21 -8.06 4.53 -12.59
CA LEU A 21 -7.78 3.45 -13.53
C LEU A 21 -6.48 3.68 -14.29
N LEU A 22 -6.17 4.93 -14.66
CA LEU A 22 -4.92 5.28 -15.35
C LEU A 22 -3.69 4.92 -14.50
N SER A 23 -3.71 5.19 -13.19
CA SER A 23 -2.65 4.81 -12.27
C SER A 23 -2.47 3.29 -12.22
N VAL A 24 -3.58 2.55 -12.06
CA VAL A 24 -3.55 1.07 -12.01
C VAL A 24 -3.03 0.48 -13.33
N GLU A 25 -3.52 0.95 -14.47
CA GLU A 25 -3.07 0.49 -15.78
C GLU A 25 -1.59 0.80 -16.04
N THR A 26 -1.11 1.95 -15.58
CA THR A 26 0.31 2.32 -15.67
C THR A 26 1.16 1.39 -14.80
N ALA A 27 0.73 1.11 -13.58
CA ALA A 27 1.39 0.14 -12.71
C ALA A 27 1.36 -1.28 -13.30
N LEU A 28 0.26 -1.69 -13.95
CA LEU A 28 0.15 -2.99 -14.62
C LEU A 28 1.16 -3.14 -15.77
N ARG A 29 1.40 -2.07 -16.54
CA ARG A 29 2.38 -2.07 -17.64
C ARG A 29 3.84 -1.99 -17.17
N SER A 30 4.08 -1.57 -15.93
CA SER A 30 5.43 -1.47 -15.37
C SER A 30 5.99 -2.82 -14.93
N GLU A 31 7.29 -2.88 -14.61
CA GLU A 31 7.95 -4.06 -14.03
C GLU A 31 7.80 -4.14 -12.49
N ALA A 32 6.84 -3.43 -11.90
CA ALA A 32 6.55 -3.56 -10.47
C ALA A 32 6.01 -4.96 -10.13
N ASP A 33 6.38 -5.47 -8.96
CA ASP A 33 5.92 -6.76 -8.44
C ASP A 33 4.53 -6.63 -7.80
N ILE A 34 4.27 -5.48 -7.18
CA ILE A 34 3.08 -5.18 -6.39
C ILE A 34 2.49 -3.85 -6.87
N ILE A 35 1.17 -3.78 -6.99
CA ILE A 35 0.41 -2.54 -7.21
C ILE A 35 -0.21 -2.15 -5.87
N GLU A 36 -0.10 -0.90 -5.47
CA GLU A 36 -0.72 -0.41 -4.24
C GLU A 36 -1.86 0.56 -4.59
N VAL A 37 -2.97 0.46 -3.85
CA VAL A 37 -4.13 1.33 -3.93
C VAL A 37 -4.75 1.52 -2.55
N ASP A 38 -5.32 2.69 -2.31
CA ASP A 38 -6.02 3.05 -1.08
C ASP A 38 -7.47 2.57 -1.13
N ILE A 39 -7.98 2.00 -0.03
CA ILE A 39 -9.34 1.43 0.02
C ILE A 39 -10.20 2.11 1.07
N ARG A 40 -11.34 2.61 0.59
CA ARG A 40 -12.49 3.03 1.42
C ARG A 40 -13.75 2.26 1.02
N VAL A 41 -14.82 2.48 1.78
CA VAL A 41 -16.10 1.79 1.58
C VAL A 41 -17.23 2.80 1.63
N THR A 42 -18.14 2.72 0.66
CA THR A 42 -19.36 3.50 0.60
C THR A 42 -20.39 3.05 1.64
N ARG A 43 -21.44 3.84 1.88
CA ARG A 43 -22.54 3.51 2.80
C ARG A 43 -23.19 2.16 2.51
N ASP A 44 -23.29 1.79 1.25
CA ASP A 44 -23.86 0.53 0.77
C ASP A 44 -22.84 -0.62 0.62
N GLY A 45 -21.63 -0.45 1.21
CA GLY A 45 -20.64 -1.53 1.33
C GLY A 45 -19.75 -1.73 0.10
N VAL A 46 -19.75 -0.84 -0.88
CA VAL A 46 -18.90 -0.96 -2.07
C VAL A 46 -17.47 -0.49 -1.76
N ALA A 47 -16.49 -1.36 -1.94
CA ALA A 47 -15.08 -0.99 -1.83
C ALA A 47 -14.63 -0.16 -3.02
N VAL A 48 -14.03 1.00 -2.75
CA VAL A 48 -13.61 1.99 -3.76
C VAL A 48 -12.16 2.42 -3.53
N LEU A 49 -11.52 2.89 -4.59
CA LEU A 49 -10.16 3.42 -4.56
C LEU A 49 -10.19 4.90 -4.15
N ALA A 50 -9.81 5.20 -2.93
CA ALA A 50 -9.72 6.57 -2.42
C ALA A 50 -8.86 6.66 -1.17
N HIS A 51 -8.00 7.71 -1.09
CA HIS A 51 -7.23 8.01 0.12
C HIS A 51 -8.09 8.72 1.16
N ASP A 52 -8.74 9.82 0.78
CA ASP A 52 -9.50 10.67 1.68
C ASP A 52 -10.96 10.23 1.81
N GLU A 53 -11.53 10.44 2.99
CA GLU A 53 -12.94 10.20 3.28
C GLU A 53 -13.83 11.19 2.54
N ILE A 54 -13.34 12.43 2.39
CA ILE A 54 -14.09 13.52 1.80
C ILE A 54 -13.60 13.75 0.37
N LEU A 55 -14.47 13.50 -0.58
CA LEU A 55 -14.28 13.84 -1.99
C LEU A 55 -14.59 15.33 -2.20
N ARG A 56 -13.62 16.09 -2.71
CA ARG A 56 -13.78 17.50 -3.05
C ARG A 56 -14.16 17.61 -4.52
N LEU A 57 -15.24 18.33 -4.82
CA LEU A 57 -15.75 18.51 -6.17
C LEU A 57 -15.16 19.77 -6.82
N PRO A 58 -15.16 19.89 -8.16
CA PRO A 58 -14.66 21.06 -8.87
C PRO A 58 -15.40 22.36 -8.54
N ASP A 59 -16.67 22.27 -8.16
CA ASP A 59 -17.51 23.42 -7.75
C ASP A 59 -17.31 23.83 -6.28
N GLY A 60 -16.42 23.13 -5.54
CA GLY A 60 -16.14 23.37 -4.12
C GLY A 60 -17.05 22.60 -3.16
N ALA A 61 -18.05 21.88 -3.65
CA ALA A 61 -18.84 20.97 -2.82
C ALA A 61 -18.00 19.79 -2.32
N SER A 62 -18.52 19.05 -1.34
CA SER A 62 -17.84 17.89 -0.77
C SER A 62 -18.84 16.77 -0.52
N LEU A 63 -18.40 15.53 -0.81
CA LEU A 63 -19.16 14.31 -0.54
C LEU A 63 -18.36 13.39 0.38
N SER A 64 -19.04 12.74 1.34
CA SER A 64 -18.44 11.73 2.21
C SER A 64 -18.67 10.36 1.60
N ILE A 65 -17.60 9.58 1.43
CA ILE A 65 -17.67 8.23 0.85
C ILE A 65 -18.54 7.33 1.74
N SER A 66 -18.29 7.32 3.05
CA SER A 66 -19.03 6.46 3.99
C SER A 66 -20.50 6.88 4.21
N GLN A 67 -20.85 8.10 3.83
CA GLN A 67 -22.25 8.60 3.95
C GLN A 67 -23.04 8.52 2.64
N SER A 68 -22.39 8.19 1.52
CA SER A 68 -23.01 8.10 0.20
C SER A 68 -23.03 6.66 -0.32
N SER A 69 -24.05 6.29 -1.09
CA SER A 69 -24.03 5.04 -1.86
C SER A 69 -23.10 5.16 -3.05
N PHE A 70 -22.66 4.03 -3.61
CA PHE A 70 -21.84 4.08 -4.81
C PHE A 70 -22.58 4.71 -5.99
N GLU A 71 -23.89 4.46 -6.14
CA GLU A 71 -24.73 5.06 -7.18
C GLU A 71 -24.72 6.60 -7.12
N GLU A 72 -24.72 7.18 -5.90
CA GLU A 72 -24.61 8.63 -5.70
C GLU A 72 -23.23 9.19 -6.10
N LEU A 73 -22.17 8.36 -6.08
CA LEU A 73 -20.78 8.77 -6.31
C LEU A 73 -20.25 8.43 -7.72
N GLU A 74 -20.74 7.38 -8.37
CA GLU A 74 -20.16 6.87 -9.62
C GLU A 74 -20.23 7.86 -10.78
N GLY A 75 -21.26 8.74 -10.77
CA GLY A 75 -21.45 9.79 -11.78
C GLY A 75 -20.68 11.08 -11.53
N VAL A 76 -19.92 11.18 -10.45
CA VAL A 76 -19.30 12.43 -10.00
C VAL A 76 -17.92 12.61 -10.60
N ASP A 77 -17.65 13.78 -11.19
CA ASP A 77 -16.32 14.18 -11.66
C ASP A 77 -15.46 14.64 -10.48
N LEU A 78 -14.37 13.92 -10.23
CA LEU A 78 -13.39 14.22 -9.18
C LEU A 78 -12.14 14.84 -9.81
N PRO A 79 -11.59 15.94 -9.26
CA PRO A 79 -10.35 16.51 -9.78
C PRO A 79 -9.19 15.50 -9.65
N ASP A 80 -8.31 15.46 -10.65
CA ASP A 80 -7.15 14.56 -10.69
C ASP A 80 -6.08 14.88 -9.63
N GLY A 81 -6.30 15.93 -8.85
CA GLY A 81 -5.40 16.33 -7.78
C GLY A 81 -4.24 17.25 -8.23
N PRO A 82 -3.35 17.60 -7.32
CA PRO A 82 -2.27 18.55 -7.58
C PRO A 82 -1.36 18.10 -8.74
N GLY A 83 -1.09 19.01 -9.67
CA GLY A 83 -0.23 18.74 -10.84
C GLY A 83 -0.94 18.15 -12.05
N HIS A 84 -2.24 17.87 -11.96
CA HIS A 84 -3.07 17.36 -13.04
C HIS A 84 -4.24 18.32 -13.34
N ALA A 85 -4.64 18.42 -14.60
CA ALA A 85 -5.68 19.37 -15.04
C ALA A 85 -7.00 18.67 -15.45
N GLY A 86 -7.11 17.36 -15.20
CA GLY A 86 -8.25 16.54 -15.58
C GLY A 86 -9.20 16.23 -14.42
N THR A 87 -10.15 15.38 -14.73
CA THR A 87 -11.07 14.75 -13.78
C THR A 87 -11.13 13.25 -14.04
N HIS A 88 -11.46 12.50 -12.99
CA HIS A 88 -11.71 11.06 -13.06
C HIS A 88 -13.00 10.70 -12.33
N ARG A 89 -13.42 9.46 -12.47
CA ARG A 89 -14.52 8.85 -11.71
C ARG A 89 -14.00 7.98 -10.58
N LEU A 90 -14.78 7.89 -9.51
CA LEU A 90 -14.46 6.97 -8.42
C LEU A 90 -14.42 5.52 -8.93
N VAL A 91 -13.35 4.80 -8.61
CA VAL A 91 -13.08 3.46 -9.12
C VAL A 91 -13.49 2.42 -8.08
N ARG A 92 -14.27 1.41 -8.48
CA ARG A 92 -14.55 0.23 -7.64
C ARG A 92 -13.31 -0.67 -7.56
N LEU A 93 -12.99 -1.17 -6.37
CA LEU A 93 -11.93 -2.18 -6.23
C LEU A 93 -12.19 -3.39 -7.15
N GLU A 94 -13.44 -3.82 -7.24
CA GLU A 94 -13.84 -4.97 -8.04
C GLU A 94 -13.44 -4.84 -9.53
N SER A 95 -13.47 -3.63 -10.08
CA SER A 95 -13.20 -3.39 -11.51
C SER A 95 -11.74 -3.62 -11.89
N ILE A 96 -10.78 -3.52 -10.95
CA ILE A 96 -9.35 -3.71 -11.24
C ILE A 96 -8.85 -5.14 -11.00
N LEU A 97 -9.56 -5.94 -10.19
CA LEU A 97 -9.12 -7.27 -9.78
C LEU A 97 -8.86 -8.24 -10.95
N PRO A 98 -9.73 -8.30 -11.99
CA PRO A 98 -9.47 -9.18 -13.14
C PRO A 98 -8.16 -8.87 -13.86
N ALA A 99 -7.87 -7.58 -14.08
CA ALA A 99 -6.66 -7.15 -14.77
C ALA A 99 -5.39 -7.43 -13.94
N VAL A 100 -5.41 -7.14 -12.64
CA VAL A 100 -4.31 -7.45 -11.72
C VAL A 100 -4.04 -8.95 -11.66
N LYS A 101 -5.11 -9.76 -11.59
CA LYS A 101 -5.02 -11.23 -11.58
C LYS A 101 -4.42 -11.77 -12.89
N ALA A 102 -4.88 -11.28 -14.04
CA ALA A 102 -4.40 -11.68 -15.35
C ALA A 102 -2.91 -11.32 -15.55
N ALA A 103 -2.48 -10.15 -15.04
CA ALA A 103 -1.08 -9.73 -15.07
C ALA A 103 -0.18 -10.53 -14.10
N GLY A 104 -0.74 -11.38 -13.27
CA GLY A 104 0.02 -12.18 -12.29
C GLY A 104 0.65 -11.38 -11.16
N LYS A 105 0.31 -10.10 -11.01
CA LYS A 105 0.86 -9.19 -10.00
C LYS A 105 0.22 -9.38 -8.63
N MET A 106 0.91 -8.93 -7.60
CA MET A 106 0.34 -8.77 -6.26
C MET A 106 -0.39 -7.44 -6.14
N LEU A 107 -1.33 -7.37 -5.22
CA LEU A 107 -2.06 -6.15 -4.90
C LEU A 107 -1.91 -5.84 -3.41
N ASN A 108 -1.45 -4.63 -3.11
CA ASN A 108 -1.43 -4.08 -1.77
C ASN A 108 -2.64 -3.15 -1.60
N LEU A 109 -3.56 -3.53 -0.72
CA LEU A 109 -4.74 -2.75 -0.36
C LEU A 109 -4.46 -1.99 0.92
N ASP A 110 -4.25 -0.68 0.81
CA ASP A 110 -4.01 0.19 1.96
C ASP A 110 -5.35 0.62 2.57
N LEU A 111 -5.73 -0.05 3.66
CA LEU A 111 -7.04 0.11 4.29
C LEU A 111 -7.13 1.44 5.04
N LYS A 112 -8.01 2.35 4.60
CA LYS A 112 -8.20 3.68 5.23
C LYS A 112 -9.23 3.67 6.35
N ALA A 113 -10.09 2.64 6.40
CA ALA A 113 -11.13 2.46 7.40
C ALA A 113 -11.27 0.99 7.79
N ASP A 114 -11.87 0.71 8.94
CA ASP A 114 -12.05 -0.67 9.43
C ASP A 114 -13.09 -1.44 8.60
N GLU A 115 -14.07 -0.73 8.05
CA GLU A 115 -15.12 -1.26 7.17
C GLU A 115 -14.53 -1.83 5.87
N ALA A 116 -13.36 -1.32 5.45
CA ALA A 116 -12.66 -1.83 4.27
C ALA A 116 -12.13 -3.26 4.43
N ILE A 117 -11.97 -3.75 5.66
CA ILE A 117 -11.46 -5.09 5.94
C ILE A 117 -12.35 -6.16 5.29
N GLU A 118 -13.65 -6.14 5.59
CA GLU A 118 -14.59 -7.16 5.09
C GLU A 118 -14.83 -7.00 3.60
N ALA A 119 -15.12 -5.78 3.14
CA ALA A 119 -15.40 -5.52 1.73
C ALA A 119 -14.22 -5.91 0.81
N ALA A 120 -12.99 -5.56 1.18
CA ALA A 120 -11.81 -5.96 0.44
C ALA A 120 -11.50 -7.47 0.57
N GLY A 121 -11.72 -8.05 1.75
CA GLY A 121 -11.53 -9.47 2.01
C GLY A 121 -12.47 -10.35 1.19
N GLU A 122 -13.75 -10.03 1.14
CA GLU A 122 -14.76 -10.75 0.34
C GLU A 122 -14.44 -10.72 -1.16
N LEU A 123 -14.08 -9.54 -1.70
CA LEU A 123 -13.65 -9.42 -3.08
C LEU A 123 -12.39 -10.24 -3.35
N THR A 124 -11.40 -10.17 -2.45
CA THR A 124 -10.18 -10.97 -2.55
C THR A 124 -10.48 -12.48 -2.63
N ALA A 125 -11.40 -12.98 -1.80
CA ALA A 125 -11.81 -14.38 -1.80
C ALA A 125 -12.59 -14.73 -3.07
N ARG A 126 -13.58 -13.90 -3.45
CA ARG A 126 -14.43 -14.10 -4.64
C ARG A 126 -13.61 -14.20 -5.92
N TYR A 127 -12.57 -13.37 -6.06
CA TYR A 127 -11.69 -13.40 -7.23
C TYR A 127 -10.55 -14.42 -7.13
N GLY A 128 -10.46 -15.18 -6.02
CA GLY A 128 -9.41 -16.19 -5.80
C GLY A 128 -8.01 -15.58 -5.71
N MET A 129 -7.89 -14.40 -5.11
CA MET A 129 -6.63 -13.64 -5.00
C MET A 129 -6.00 -13.67 -3.61
N ALA A 130 -6.49 -14.50 -2.68
CA ALA A 130 -6.02 -14.54 -1.28
C ALA A 130 -4.48 -14.65 -1.13
N GLY A 131 -3.82 -15.41 -1.99
CA GLY A 131 -2.36 -15.54 -1.99
C GLY A 131 -1.60 -14.36 -2.61
N ARG A 132 -2.29 -13.45 -3.28
CA ARG A 132 -1.71 -12.30 -4.03
C ARG A 132 -2.12 -10.94 -3.50
N VAL A 133 -2.92 -10.90 -2.44
CA VAL A 133 -3.34 -9.65 -1.78
C VAL A 133 -2.60 -9.50 -0.46
N LEU A 134 -2.28 -8.27 -0.15
CA LEU A 134 -1.62 -7.82 1.07
C LEU A 134 -2.41 -6.63 1.62
N PHE A 135 -2.71 -6.62 2.92
CA PHE A 135 -3.30 -5.46 3.60
C PHE A 135 -2.21 -4.62 4.26
N THR A 136 -2.25 -3.31 4.01
CA THR A 136 -1.55 -2.25 4.74
C THR A 136 -2.53 -1.23 5.29
N GLY A 137 -2.07 -0.07 5.82
CA GLY A 137 -2.93 0.86 6.54
C GLY A 137 -3.39 0.32 7.89
N CYS A 138 -2.74 -0.72 8.38
CA CYS A 138 -3.11 -1.46 9.57
C CYS A 138 -2.17 -1.13 10.74
N GLY A 139 -2.56 -0.21 11.64
CA GLY A 139 -2.02 -0.18 13.00
C GLY A 139 -2.39 -1.47 13.76
N ALA A 140 -1.83 -1.69 14.94
CA ALA A 140 -1.98 -2.95 15.69
C ALA A 140 -3.46 -3.37 15.89
N GLU A 141 -4.35 -2.41 16.17
CA GLU A 141 -5.77 -2.68 16.38
C GLU A 141 -6.46 -3.17 15.10
N ARG A 142 -6.32 -2.42 13.99
CA ARG A 142 -6.89 -2.81 12.70
C ARG A 142 -6.30 -4.12 12.20
N ALA A 143 -5.02 -4.37 12.41
CA ALA A 143 -4.38 -5.65 12.06
C ALA A 143 -5.00 -6.83 12.81
N ARG A 144 -5.33 -6.67 14.11
CA ARG A 144 -6.05 -7.72 14.88
C ARG A 144 -7.47 -7.93 14.35
N LYS A 145 -8.20 -6.86 14.02
CA LYS A 145 -9.53 -6.95 13.37
C LYS A 145 -9.44 -7.69 12.03
N ALA A 146 -8.47 -7.31 11.18
CA ALA A 146 -8.24 -7.97 9.90
C ALA A 146 -7.85 -9.46 10.06
N ARG A 147 -7.07 -9.80 11.09
CA ARG A 147 -6.78 -11.20 11.42
C ARG A 147 -8.04 -11.99 11.76
N GLY A 148 -8.95 -11.40 12.51
CA GLY A 148 -10.19 -12.05 12.91
C GLY A 148 -11.19 -12.25 11.77
N ARG A 149 -11.31 -11.23 10.89
CA ARG A 149 -12.32 -11.20 9.82
C ARG A 149 -11.84 -11.81 8.51
N CYS A 150 -10.56 -11.60 8.16
CA CYS A 150 -9.95 -12.05 6.91
C CYS A 150 -8.60 -12.77 7.19
N PRO A 151 -8.59 -13.90 7.91
CA PRO A 151 -7.37 -14.59 8.31
C PRO A 151 -6.53 -15.06 7.12
N PHE A 152 -7.14 -15.27 5.97
CA PHE A 152 -6.52 -15.73 4.73
C PHE A 152 -5.76 -14.64 3.96
N VAL A 153 -5.93 -13.35 4.31
CA VAL A 153 -5.17 -12.25 3.70
C VAL A 153 -3.98 -11.91 4.57
N ARG A 154 -2.80 -11.87 3.97
CA ARG A 154 -1.59 -11.38 4.64
C ARG A 154 -1.73 -9.89 4.95
N ARG A 155 -1.17 -9.46 6.08
CA ARG A 155 -1.17 -8.06 6.50
C ARG A 155 0.19 -7.65 7.01
N LEU A 156 0.54 -6.38 6.81
CA LEU A 156 1.70 -5.74 7.41
C LEU A 156 1.24 -4.79 8.51
N LEU A 157 2.04 -4.68 9.56
CA LEU A 157 1.84 -3.63 10.56
C LEU A 157 2.33 -2.30 9.99
N ASN A 158 1.47 -1.31 9.89
CA ASN A 158 1.92 0.07 9.72
C ASN A 158 2.46 0.56 11.06
N ALA A 159 3.79 0.71 11.15
CA ALA A 159 4.43 1.14 12.37
C ALA A 159 4.05 2.59 12.71
N ASP A 160 3.75 2.85 13.99
CA ASP A 160 3.33 4.18 14.46
C ASP A 160 4.50 5.17 14.43
N ALA A 161 4.41 6.17 13.54
CA ALA A 161 5.41 7.24 13.45
C ALA A 161 5.52 8.07 14.73
N GLY A 162 4.44 8.19 15.51
CA GLY A 162 4.44 8.86 16.81
C GLY A 162 5.36 8.16 17.80
N LEU A 163 5.28 6.84 17.85
CA LEU A 163 6.14 6.02 18.70
C LEU A 163 7.63 6.24 18.40
N PHE A 164 8.01 6.28 17.13
CA PHE A 164 9.41 6.50 16.73
C PHE A 164 9.93 7.90 17.06
N ARG A 165 9.05 8.88 17.20
CA ARG A 165 9.41 10.24 17.64
C ARG A 165 9.55 10.39 19.15
N THR A 166 8.84 9.58 19.94
CA THR A 166 8.71 9.76 21.40
C THR A 166 9.50 8.75 22.23
N ALA A 167 9.56 7.49 21.82
CA ALA A 167 10.13 6.40 22.62
C ALA A 167 11.62 6.11 22.34
N GLY A 168 12.21 6.80 21.39
CA GLY A 168 13.57 6.49 20.92
C GLY A 168 13.64 5.24 20.04
N PRO A 169 14.69 5.14 19.16
CA PRO A 169 14.70 4.15 18.07
C PRO A 169 14.69 2.69 18.52
N ALA A 170 15.37 2.34 19.59
CA ALA A 170 15.49 0.95 20.05
C ALA A 170 14.16 0.44 20.66
N GLU A 171 13.53 1.25 21.51
CA GLU A 171 12.27 0.92 22.15
C GLU A 171 11.12 0.92 21.14
N ALA A 172 11.08 1.89 20.22
CA ALA A 172 10.12 1.92 19.13
C ALA A 172 10.23 0.69 18.23
N ALA A 173 11.45 0.26 17.90
CA ALA A 173 11.67 -0.95 17.12
C ALA A 173 11.17 -2.21 17.85
N ARG A 174 11.41 -2.31 19.17
CA ARG A 174 10.91 -3.42 19.99
C ARG A 174 9.39 -3.46 19.99
N ILE A 175 8.73 -2.34 20.29
CA ILE A 175 7.26 -2.25 20.35
C ILE A 175 6.65 -2.57 18.99
N ALA A 176 7.20 -2.03 17.88
CA ALA A 176 6.71 -2.31 16.54
C ALA A 176 6.81 -3.82 16.19
N CYS A 177 7.87 -4.49 16.60
CA CYS A 177 8.01 -5.94 16.41
C CYS A 177 6.99 -6.72 17.27
N ASP A 178 6.83 -6.36 18.53
CA ASP A 178 5.87 -7.00 19.44
C ASP A 178 4.42 -6.82 18.95
N ASP A 179 4.07 -5.62 18.49
CA ASP A 179 2.77 -5.32 17.90
C ASP A 179 2.52 -6.13 16.63
N ALA A 180 3.52 -6.22 15.73
CA ALA A 180 3.40 -7.02 14.51
C ALA A 180 3.12 -8.49 14.82
N LEU A 181 3.86 -9.08 15.75
CA LEU A 181 3.70 -10.48 16.15
C LEU A 181 2.35 -10.72 16.83
N SER A 182 1.99 -9.88 17.81
CA SER A 182 0.73 -10.02 18.56
C SER A 182 -0.50 -9.86 17.67
N ALA A 183 -0.43 -8.97 16.67
CA ALA A 183 -1.50 -8.78 15.69
C ALA A 183 -1.48 -9.83 14.56
N GLY A 184 -0.50 -10.73 14.52
CA GLY A 184 -0.34 -11.75 13.47
C GLY A 184 -0.03 -11.16 12.10
N CYS A 185 0.76 -10.07 12.09
CA CYS A 185 1.26 -9.49 10.85
C CYS A 185 2.43 -10.32 10.29
N SER A 186 2.55 -10.35 8.97
CA SER A 186 3.62 -11.05 8.24
C SER A 186 4.86 -10.18 8.00
N GLY A 187 4.89 -8.96 8.55
CA GLY A 187 5.98 -8.00 8.42
C GLY A 187 5.58 -6.61 8.89
N ILE A 188 6.49 -5.66 8.75
CA ILE A 188 6.33 -4.26 9.15
C ILE A 188 6.37 -3.38 7.91
N ASN A 189 5.42 -2.45 7.78
CA ASN A 189 5.36 -1.38 6.79
C ASN A 189 5.63 -0.04 7.48
N ILE A 190 6.61 0.73 7.03
CA ILE A 190 7.06 1.92 7.75
C ILE A 190 7.49 3.05 6.82
N ASP A 191 7.26 4.29 7.23
CA ASP A 191 7.88 5.45 6.59
C ASP A 191 9.41 5.27 6.54
N TYR A 192 9.98 5.35 5.33
CA TYR A 192 11.41 5.13 5.14
C TYR A 192 12.28 5.99 6.05
N ARG A 193 11.84 7.21 6.38
CA ARG A 193 12.58 8.14 7.26
C ARG A 193 12.80 7.61 8.67
N LEU A 194 11.99 6.64 9.09
CA LEU A 194 12.03 5.99 10.40
C LEU A 194 12.68 4.59 10.36
N ALA A 195 12.92 4.06 9.17
CA ALA A 195 13.46 2.71 8.95
C ALA A 195 14.99 2.68 9.09
N GLY A 196 15.49 2.76 10.30
CA GLY A 196 16.93 2.64 10.59
C GLY A 196 17.42 1.19 10.74
N SER A 197 18.75 0.99 10.70
CA SER A 197 19.38 -0.34 10.85
C SER A 197 18.99 -1.04 12.16
N GLY A 198 18.66 -0.30 13.22
CA GLY A 198 18.21 -0.84 14.50
C GLY A 198 16.88 -1.60 14.36
N LEU A 199 15.89 -0.99 13.68
CA LEU A 199 14.61 -1.63 13.39
C LEU A 199 14.80 -2.87 12.51
N LEU A 200 15.57 -2.76 11.43
CA LEU A 200 15.78 -3.90 10.52
C LEU A 200 16.42 -5.09 11.24
N LYS A 201 17.40 -4.83 12.12
CA LYS A 201 18.03 -5.88 12.94
C LYS A 201 17.07 -6.49 13.95
N ALA A 202 16.24 -5.68 14.60
CA ALA A 202 15.24 -6.16 15.56
C ALA A 202 14.18 -7.02 14.84
N ALA A 203 13.64 -6.54 13.72
CA ALA A 203 12.66 -7.24 12.91
C ALA A 203 13.22 -8.56 12.35
N ALA A 204 14.45 -8.56 11.83
CA ALA A 204 15.10 -9.76 11.31
C ALA A 204 15.26 -10.86 12.37
N ARG A 205 15.57 -10.51 13.63
CA ARG A 205 15.64 -11.49 14.74
C ARG A 205 14.30 -12.15 15.04
N GLN A 206 13.20 -11.50 14.69
CA GLN A 206 11.83 -11.98 14.87
C GLN A 206 11.24 -12.60 13.60
N GLY A 207 12.04 -12.70 12.51
CA GLY A 207 11.56 -13.18 11.21
C GLY A 207 10.57 -12.23 10.52
N LEU A 208 10.54 -10.95 10.88
CA LEU A 208 9.65 -9.95 10.32
C LEU A 208 10.35 -9.17 9.19
N PRO A 209 9.94 -9.35 7.92
CA PRO A 209 10.43 -8.52 6.84
C PRO A 209 9.93 -7.07 6.99
N VAL A 210 10.75 -6.11 6.58
CA VAL A 210 10.43 -4.68 6.62
C VAL A 210 10.20 -4.17 5.21
N TYR A 211 9.11 -3.44 5.02
CA TYR A 211 8.73 -2.72 3.81
C TYR A 211 8.77 -1.22 4.09
N VAL A 212 9.25 -0.45 3.14
CA VAL A 212 9.37 1.02 3.31
C VAL A 212 8.60 1.79 2.24
N TRP A 213 8.03 2.94 2.63
CA TRP A 213 7.24 3.82 1.78
C TRP A 213 7.43 5.30 2.16
N THR A 214 7.21 6.29 1.29
CA THR A 214 7.30 6.21 -0.15
C THR A 214 8.68 6.72 -0.53
N VAL A 215 9.46 5.94 -1.26
CA VAL A 215 10.85 6.24 -1.59
C VAL A 215 10.98 6.55 -3.07
N ASP A 216 11.08 7.85 -3.44
CA ASP A 216 11.12 8.30 -4.84
C ASP A 216 12.54 8.76 -5.27
N ASP A 217 13.44 9.00 -4.32
CA ASP A 217 14.84 9.35 -4.58
C ASP A 217 15.69 8.10 -4.88
N PRO A 218 16.35 8.00 -6.05
CA PRO A 218 17.14 6.83 -6.43
C PRO A 218 18.29 6.49 -5.47
N ARG A 219 18.91 7.50 -4.81
CA ARG A 219 19.96 7.24 -3.81
C ARG A 219 19.40 6.57 -2.57
N LYS A 220 18.20 6.98 -2.14
CA LYS A 220 17.50 6.35 -1.01
C LYS A 220 17.02 4.95 -1.39
N MET A 221 16.53 4.73 -2.62
CA MET A 221 16.18 3.39 -3.12
C MET A 221 17.37 2.44 -2.99
N ARG A 222 18.54 2.84 -3.48
CA ARG A 222 19.80 2.06 -3.34
C ARG A 222 20.15 1.79 -1.89
N HIS A 223 20.07 2.81 -1.04
CA HIS A 223 20.34 2.68 0.38
C HIS A 223 19.46 1.62 1.06
N TYR A 224 18.14 1.64 0.80
CA TYR A 224 17.22 0.65 1.40
C TYR A 224 17.39 -0.75 0.80
N ALA A 225 17.73 -0.87 -0.48
CA ALA A 225 18.10 -2.15 -1.08
C ALA A 225 19.36 -2.74 -0.41
N GLU A 226 20.38 -1.93 -0.18
CA GLU A 226 21.61 -2.32 0.54
C GLU A 226 21.35 -2.67 2.01
N LEU A 227 20.46 -1.98 2.68
CA LEU A 227 20.02 -2.31 4.05
C LEU A 227 19.28 -3.64 4.12
N GLY A 228 18.73 -4.13 3.00
CA GLY A 228 18.05 -5.43 2.91
C GLY A 228 16.59 -5.37 3.33
N VAL A 229 15.89 -4.28 3.04
CA VAL A 229 14.42 -4.24 3.18
C VAL A 229 13.78 -5.25 2.22
N ARG A 230 12.60 -5.75 2.58
CA ARG A 230 11.88 -6.73 1.76
C ARG A 230 11.18 -6.10 0.57
N GLY A 231 10.72 -4.87 0.69
CA GLY A 231 10.02 -4.16 -0.37
C GLY A 231 10.17 -2.65 -0.26
N VAL A 232 10.13 -1.99 -1.39
CA VAL A 232 10.15 -0.53 -1.53
C VAL A 232 8.93 -0.09 -2.30
N THR A 233 8.11 0.76 -1.68
CA THR A 233 6.97 1.43 -2.33
C THR A 233 7.45 2.77 -2.89
N THR A 234 7.17 3.01 -4.17
CA THR A 234 7.64 4.19 -4.90
C THR A 234 6.62 4.66 -5.94
N ARG A 235 6.59 5.98 -6.20
CA ARG A 235 5.95 6.55 -7.40
C ARG A 235 6.87 6.54 -8.62
N ASN A 236 8.19 6.47 -8.40
CA ASN A 236 9.21 6.44 -9.46
C ASN A 236 9.63 4.99 -9.74
N VAL A 237 8.71 4.21 -10.30
CA VAL A 237 8.91 2.77 -10.55
C VAL A 237 10.07 2.51 -11.51
N GLU A 238 10.20 3.33 -12.57
CA GLU A 238 11.28 3.17 -13.57
C GLU A 238 12.67 3.26 -12.94
N ALA A 239 12.89 4.25 -12.04
CA ALA A 239 14.17 4.39 -11.38
C ALA A 239 14.50 3.17 -10.51
N LEU A 240 13.51 2.60 -9.82
CA LEU A 240 13.73 1.41 -8.99
C LEU A 240 13.95 0.15 -9.84
N VAL A 241 13.28 0.03 -10.98
CA VAL A 241 13.51 -1.04 -11.97
C VAL A 241 14.90 -0.93 -12.59
N CYS A 242 15.35 0.26 -12.98
CA CYS A 242 16.71 0.48 -13.47
C CYS A 242 17.75 0.04 -12.42
N LEU A 243 17.55 0.44 -11.16
CA LEU A 243 18.41 0.03 -10.07
C LEU A 243 18.45 -1.50 -9.87
N LYS A 244 17.31 -2.18 -10.02
CA LYS A 244 17.23 -3.65 -9.96
C LYS A 244 18.08 -4.30 -11.05
N LYS A 245 17.98 -3.80 -12.28
CA LYS A 245 18.77 -4.32 -13.42
C LYS A 245 20.28 -4.14 -13.22
N GLU A 246 20.69 -2.97 -12.69
CA GLU A 246 22.09 -2.72 -12.30
C GLU A 246 22.55 -3.70 -11.20
N TRP A 247 21.71 -3.91 -10.20
CA TRP A 247 22.01 -4.81 -9.08
C TRP A 247 22.21 -6.26 -9.52
N GLU A 248 21.34 -6.74 -10.42
CA GLU A 248 21.36 -8.12 -10.93
C GLU A 248 22.52 -8.35 -11.93
N SER A 249 23.01 -7.29 -12.58
CA SER A 249 24.13 -7.35 -13.52
C SER A 249 25.50 -7.14 -12.84
N ALA A 250 25.56 -6.73 -11.57
CA ALA A 250 26.81 -6.55 -10.85
C ALA A 250 27.52 -7.89 -10.63
N PRO A 251 28.82 -8.00 -10.95
CA PRO A 251 29.59 -9.22 -10.67
C PRO A 251 29.61 -9.51 -9.17
N SER A 252 29.49 -10.78 -8.82
CA SER A 252 29.45 -11.31 -7.44
C SER A 252 30.78 -11.15 -6.73
#